data_92b462c442b20cf850a10453f3fea361
#
_entry.id   92b462c442b20cf850a10453f3fea361
#
_cell.length_a   1.000
_cell.length_b   1.000
_cell.length_c   1.000
_cell.angle_alpha   90.00
_cell.angle_beta   90.00
_cell.angle_gamma   90.00
#
_symmetry.space_group_name_H-M   'P 1'
#
loop_
_entity.id
_entity.type
_entity.pdbx_description
1 polymer ?
#
loop_
_entity_poly.entity_id
_entity_poly.type
_entity_poly.pdbx_seq_one_letter_code
_entity_poly.pdbx_strand_id
1 'polypeptide(L)'
;EVAQGKRGFSNFTRDTMIPSNSKNKAIVGFARTASIKALEPSKEDVGILRARRMAYYKYMSDVTRPSIAVVEDLDFPKAVGAYWGEINCTVHKSFGLSGTLTNGVMRDIDDLPSGYPVIAGSIGPSHAFVRVEAINIEVNIFGLTVKPNDLVHADKHGALVIPKNLVDYLEDAIIKLIDTEKLILQPARKDKMSFLDFEKAWESFENSRT
;
A
#
# COMPACT_ATOMS: atom_id res chain seq x y z
N GLU A 1 -7.57 -9.49 12.17
CA GLU A 1 -8.30 -9.75 13.41
C GLU A 1 -8.51 -11.24 13.61
N VAL A 2 -9.01 -11.98 12.61
CA VAL A 2 -9.23 -13.43 12.72
C VAL A 2 -7.96 -14.17 13.13
N ALA A 3 -6.83 -13.90 12.44
CA ALA A 3 -5.54 -14.54 12.76
C ALA A 3 -5.00 -14.15 14.16
N GLN A 4 -5.43 -13.03 14.71
CA GLN A 4 -5.06 -12.62 16.08
C GLN A 4 -5.99 -13.16 17.15
N GLY A 5 -7.15 -13.70 16.79
CA GLY A 5 -8.19 -14.10 17.72
C GLY A 5 -8.80 -12.95 18.55
N LYS A 6 -8.65 -11.70 18.06
CA LYS A 6 -9.16 -10.50 18.75
C LYS A 6 -9.52 -9.38 17.76
N ARG A 7 -10.42 -8.50 18.16
CA ARG A 7 -10.75 -7.25 17.43
C ARG A 7 -9.74 -6.14 17.74
N GLY A 8 -9.79 -5.06 16.97
CA GLY A 8 -9.00 -3.86 17.22
C GLY A 8 -7.66 -3.82 16.48
N PHE A 9 -7.57 -4.44 15.32
CA PHE A 9 -6.44 -4.20 14.42
C PHE A 9 -6.48 -2.76 13.91
N SER A 10 -5.39 -2.02 14.09
CA SER A 10 -5.29 -0.59 13.73
C SER A 10 -4.10 -0.27 12.84
N ASN A 11 -3.36 -1.27 12.37
CA ASN A 11 -2.14 -1.11 11.60
C ASN A 11 -2.42 -1.01 10.09
N PHE A 12 -3.21 0.01 9.70
CA PHE A 12 -3.64 0.29 8.34
C PHE A 12 -3.70 1.82 8.07
N THR A 13 -3.71 2.20 6.80
CA THR A 13 -3.87 3.61 6.36
C THR A 13 -5.26 4.15 6.71
N ARG A 14 -5.35 5.45 7.07
CA ARG A 14 -6.57 6.06 7.58
C ARG A 14 -7.22 7.06 6.63
N ASP A 15 -6.49 7.50 5.62
CA ASP A 15 -6.99 8.41 4.60
C ASP A 15 -7.29 7.69 3.29
N THR A 16 -8.06 8.35 2.42
CA THR A 16 -8.38 7.84 1.09
C THR A 16 -7.12 7.82 0.23
N MET A 17 -6.87 6.71 -0.42
CA MET A 17 -5.79 6.53 -1.38
C MET A 17 -6.33 6.35 -2.80
N ILE A 18 -5.54 6.75 -3.77
CA ILE A 18 -5.88 6.70 -5.19
C ILE A 18 -5.03 5.62 -5.86
N PRO A 19 -5.61 4.52 -6.34
CA PRO A 19 -4.89 3.56 -7.16
C PRO A 19 -4.70 4.09 -8.59
N SER A 20 -3.52 3.86 -9.16
CA SER A 20 -3.24 4.22 -10.57
C SER A 20 -4.17 3.53 -11.56
N ASN A 21 -4.70 2.37 -11.19
CA ASN A 21 -5.74 1.67 -11.94
C ASN A 21 -6.61 0.87 -10.96
N SER A 22 -7.91 1.12 -10.98
CA SER A 22 -8.89 0.47 -10.11
C SER A 22 -9.03 -1.05 -10.34
N LYS A 23 -8.57 -1.57 -11.49
CA LYS A 23 -8.57 -3.00 -11.83
C LYS A 23 -7.28 -3.72 -11.39
N ASN A 24 -6.28 -2.99 -10.90
CA ASN A 24 -5.06 -3.58 -10.41
C ASN A 24 -5.36 -4.54 -9.23
N LYS A 25 -4.65 -5.67 -9.24
CA LYS A 25 -4.63 -6.56 -8.08
C LYS A 25 -3.90 -5.89 -6.92
N ALA A 26 -4.17 -6.38 -5.71
CA ALA A 26 -3.39 -6.00 -4.54
C ALA A 26 -1.89 -6.22 -4.76
N ILE A 27 -1.08 -5.34 -4.20
CA ILE A 27 0.37 -5.52 -4.10
C ILE A 27 0.71 -6.04 -2.72
N VAL A 28 1.58 -7.05 -2.69
CA VAL A 28 2.09 -7.63 -1.44
C VAL A 28 3.60 -7.74 -1.55
N GLY A 29 4.30 -7.28 -0.55
CA GLY A 29 5.75 -7.39 -0.55
C GLY A 29 6.40 -6.78 0.69
N PHE A 30 7.69 -7.04 0.81
CA PHE A 30 8.51 -6.46 1.87
C PHE A 30 8.87 -5.01 1.53
N ALA A 31 8.65 -4.12 2.50
CA ALA A 31 8.80 -2.68 2.31
C ALA A 31 10.27 -2.28 2.08
N ARG A 32 10.51 -1.60 0.96
CA ARG A 32 11.70 -0.80 0.70
C ARG A 32 11.34 0.66 0.94
N THR A 33 11.73 1.19 2.07
CA THR A 33 11.24 2.47 2.58
C THR A 33 12.18 3.63 2.25
N ALA A 34 11.58 4.77 1.95
CA ALA A 34 12.31 6.02 1.73
C ALA A 34 11.41 7.23 2.02
N SER A 35 12.01 8.41 2.12
CA SER A 35 11.27 9.67 2.17
C SER A 35 11.74 10.63 1.08
N ILE A 36 10.82 11.48 0.63
CA ILE A 36 11.03 12.53 -0.37
C ILE A 36 10.51 13.87 0.11
N LYS A 37 10.98 14.93 -0.55
CA LYS A 37 10.43 16.29 -0.50
C LYS A 37 10.38 16.88 -1.90
N ALA A 38 9.45 17.82 -2.12
CA ALA A 38 9.27 18.42 -3.43
C ALA A 38 8.81 19.89 -3.41
N LEU A 39 8.27 20.40 -2.30
CA LEU A 39 7.60 21.69 -2.23
C LEU A 39 8.54 22.87 -2.52
N GLU A 40 9.77 22.79 -2.03
CA GLU A 40 10.76 23.85 -2.19
C GLU A 40 12.08 23.33 -2.78
N PRO A 41 12.81 24.17 -3.53
CA PRO A 41 14.13 23.80 -4.03
C PRO A 41 15.10 23.51 -2.89
N SER A 42 15.99 22.55 -3.10
CA SER A 42 17.05 22.27 -2.14
C SER A 42 18.12 23.36 -2.17
N LYS A 43 18.71 23.61 -1.00
CA LYS A 43 19.91 24.46 -0.86
C LYS A 43 21.21 23.64 -0.90
N GLU A 44 21.12 22.32 -0.99
CA GLU A 44 22.28 21.41 -1.03
C GLU A 44 22.93 21.44 -2.42
N ASP A 45 24.21 21.08 -2.45
CA ASP A 45 24.96 20.90 -3.69
C ASP A 45 24.32 19.86 -4.60
N VAL A 46 24.34 20.10 -5.90
CA VAL A 46 23.76 19.20 -6.93
C VAL A 46 24.41 17.81 -6.89
N GLY A 47 25.71 17.74 -6.60
CA GLY A 47 26.42 16.47 -6.46
C GLY A 47 25.93 15.63 -5.28
N ILE A 48 25.60 16.28 -4.15
CA ILE A 48 25.01 15.61 -2.97
C ILE A 48 23.62 15.05 -3.31
N LEU A 49 22.78 15.86 -3.95
CA LEU A 49 21.42 15.43 -4.38
C LEU A 49 21.50 14.26 -5.36
N ARG A 50 22.43 14.32 -6.30
CA ARG A 50 22.66 13.23 -7.27
C ARG A 50 23.14 11.96 -6.57
N ALA A 51 24.11 12.07 -5.67
CA ALA A 51 24.65 10.91 -4.92
C ALA A 51 23.54 10.22 -4.10
N ARG A 52 22.68 11.01 -3.41
CA ARG A 52 21.55 10.49 -2.64
C ARG A 52 20.52 9.79 -3.54
N ARG A 53 20.24 10.36 -4.72
CA ARG A 53 19.35 9.73 -5.72
C ARG A 53 19.91 8.40 -6.22
N MET A 54 21.21 8.32 -6.48
CA MET A 54 21.85 7.06 -6.90
C MET A 54 21.87 6.03 -5.80
N ALA A 55 22.10 6.44 -4.55
CA ALA A 55 22.00 5.57 -3.38
C ALA A 55 20.58 5.01 -3.21
N TYR A 56 19.57 5.83 -3.45
CA TYR A 56 18.16 5.40 -3.44
C TYR A 56 17.89 4.32 -4.50
N TYR A 57 18.29 4.54 -5.76
CA TYR A 57 18.07 3.55 -6.81
C TYR A 57 18.84 2.25 -6.54
N LYS A 58 20.08 2.35 -6.03
CA LYS A 58 20.83 1.18 -5.59
C LYS A 58 20.10 0.43 -4.47
N TYR A 59 19.58 1.14 -3.47
CA TYR A 59 18.78 0.54 -2.41
C TYR A 59 17.52 -0.13 -2.96
N MET A 60 16.79 0.51 -3.87
CA MET A 60 15.58 -0.06 -4.48
C MET A 60 15.87 -1.25 -5.40
N SER A 61 17.05 -1.32 -6.02
CA SER A 61 17.44 -2.43 -6.90
C SER A 61 17.93 -3.68 -6.16
N ASP A 62 18.26 -3.56 -4.87
CA ASP A 62 18.72 -4.70 -4.05
C ASP A 62 17.53 -5.52 -3.54
N VAL A 63 16.86 -6.22 -4.47
CA VAL A 63 15.64 -6.99 -4.22
C VAL A 63 15.94 -8.48 -4.25
N THR A 64 15.91 -9.12 -3.09
CA THR A 64 16.16 -10.59 -2.94
C THR A 64 14.88 -11.39 -2.70
N ARG A 65 13.73 -10.72 -2.58
CA ARG A 65 12.40 -11.30 -2.29
C ARG A 65 11.31 -10.34 -2.77
N PRO A 66 10.05 -10.79 -2.92
CA PRO A 66 8.96 -9.90 -3.32
C PRO A 66 8.93 -8.63 -2.47
N SER A 67 9.12 -7.48 -3.10
CA SER A 67 9.26 -6.19 -2.42
C SER A 67 8.44 -5.10 -3.08
N ILE A 68 8.08 -4.09 -2.28
CA ILE A 68 7.36 -2.90 -2.74
C ILE A 68 8.11 -1.64 -2.32
N ALA A 69 8.01 -0.58 -3.11
CA ALA A 69 8.46 0.74 -2.69
C ALA A 69 7.42 1.37 -1.76
N VAL A 70 7.83 1.77 -0.55
CA VAL A 70 7.00 2.52 0.40
C VAL A 70 7.68 3.85 0.66
N VAL A 71 7.15 4.91 0.06
CA VAL A 71 7.82 6.22 0.03
C VAL A 71 6.93 7.30 0.61
N GLU A 72 7.39 7.87 1.73
CA GLU A 72 6.73 8.99 2.39
C GLU A 72 7.10 10.31 1.71
N ASP A 73 6.11 11.10 1.34
CA ASP A 73 6.27 12.51 1.01
C ASP A 73 6.15 13.33 2.29
N LEU A 74 7.27 13.92 2.71
CA LEU A 74 7.36 14.72 3.94
C LEU A 74 6.68 16.08 3.83
N ASP A 75 6.27 16.48 2.63
CA ASP A 75 5.51 17.71 2.41
C ASP A 75 4.00 17.52 2.65
N PHE A 76 3.53 16.28 2.88
CA PHE A 76 2.14 16.03 3.25
C PHE A 76 1.72 16.88 4.47
N PRO A 77 0.54 17.50 4.49
CA PRO A 77 -0.58 17.38 3.52
C PRO A 77 -0.48 18.27 2.27
N LYS A 78 0.62 18.99 2.06
CA LYS A 78 0.85 19.91 0.93
C LYS A 78 1.72 19.29 -0.17
N ALA A 79 1.72 17.97 -0.30
CA ALA A 79 2.47 17.26 -1.32
C ALA A 79 2.08 17.74 -2.72
N VAL A 80 3.06 18.17 -3.53
CA VAL A 80 2.87 18.70 -4.89
C VAL A 80 3.76 18.01 -5.93
N GLY A 81 4.82 17.33 -5.49
CA GLY A 81 5.81 16.73 -6.37
C GLY A 81 5.44 15.30 -6.78
N ALA A 82 4.95 15.13 -8.00
CA ALA A 82 4.63 13.82 -8.55
C ALA A 82 5.91 13.04 -8.86
N TYR A 83 6.41 12.31 -7.87
CA TYR A 83 7.59 11.44 -8.00
C TYR A 83 7.29 10.19 -8.82
N TRP A 84 6.06 9.71 -8.77
CA TRP A 84 5.62 8.47 -9.39
C TRP A 84 4.95 8.74 -10.75
N GLY A 85 5.78 8.84 -11.78
CA GLY A 85 5.39 8.92 -13.19
C GLY A 85 5.99 7.75 -13.98
N GLU A 86 5.81 7.75 -15.30
CA GLU A 86 6.22 6.68 -16.22
C GLU A 86 7.66 6.21 -15.99
N ILE A 87 8.64 7.14 -16.04
CA ILE A 87 10.06 6.80 -15.90
C ILE A 87 10.34 6.11 -14.57
N ASN A 88 9.90 6.72 -13.48
CA ASN A 88 10.23 6.21 -12.15
C ASN A 88 9.56 4.85 -11.88
N CYS A 89 8.30 4.68 -12.26
CA CYS A 89 7.59 3.40 -12.14
C CYS A 89 8.22 2.31 -13.02
N THR A 90 8.63 2.63 -14.24
CA THR A 90 9.30 1.69 -15.15
C THR A 90 10.63 1.24 -14.59
N VAL A 91 11.43 2.16 -14.04
CA VAL A 91 12.72 1.82 -13.38
C VAL A 91 12.49 0.90 -12.18
N HIS A 92 11.55 1.23 -11.29
CA HIS A 92 11.27 0.40 -10.12
C HIS A 92 10.75 -0.99 -10.49
N LYS A 93 9.88 -1.07 -11.50
CA LYS A 93 9.45 -2.35 -12.06
C LYS A 93 10.60 -3.17 -12.60
N SER A 94 11.55 -2.53 -13.31
CA SER A 94 12.74 -3.21 -13.86
C SER A 94 13.68 -3.74 -12.78
N PHE A 95 13.68 -3.14 -11.58
CA PHE A 95 14.36 -3.66 -10.41
C PHE A 95 13.66 -4.85 -9.74
N GLY A 96 12.47 -5.22 -10.19
CA GLY A 96 11.72 -6.34 -9.63
C GLY A 96 10.79 -5.97 -8.47
N LEU A 97 10.53 -4.69 -8.24
CA LEU A 97 9.53 -4.25 -7.27
C LEU A 97 8.11 -4.49 -7.82
N SER A 98 7.19 -4.88 -6.95
CA SER A 98 5.83 -5.26 -7.32
C SER A 98 4.85 -4.09 -7.41
N GLY A 99 5.25 -2.91 -6.97
CA GLY A 99 4.41 -1.69 -6.96
C GLY A 99 4.88 -0.68 -5.93
N THR A 100 4.09 0.37 -5.77
CA THR A 100 4.38 1.50 -4.88
C THR A 100 3.22 1.83 -3.98
N LEU A 101 3.54 2.16 -2.73
CA LEU A 101 2.67 2.80 -1.74
C LEU A 101 3.28 4.15 -1.32
N THR A 102 2.49 5.23 -1.38
CA THR A 102 2.95 6.58 -1.00
C THR A 102 1.78 7.47 -0.55
N ASN A 103 2.03 8.39 0.35
CA ASN A 103 1.13 9.51 0.65
C ASN A 103 1.34 10.70 -0.29
N GLY A 104 2.32 10.61 -1.19
CA GLY A 104 2.66 11.64 -2.17
C GLY A 104 1.84 11.58 -3.45
N VAL A 105 2.40 12.14 -4.52
CA VAL A 105 1.71 12.42 -5.78
C VAL A 105 2.17 11.49 -6.90
N MET A 106 1.23 11.03 -7.75
CA MET A 106 1.52 10.33 -9.00
C MET A 106 1.08 11.14 -10.22
N ARG A 107 1.64 10.82 -11.40
CA ARG A 107 1.32 11.40 -12.71
C ARG A 107 1.45 10.35 -13.81
N ASP A 108 1.23 10.75 -15.05
CA ASP A 108 1.40 9.91 -16.27
C ASP A 108 0.57 8.60 -16.15
N ILE A 109 -0.68 8.71 -15.68
CA ILE A 109 -1.48 7.55 -15.25
C ILE A 109 -1.71 6.56 -16.39
N ASP A 110 -1.93 7.05 -17.61
CA ASP A 110 -2.19 6.23 -18.79
C ASP A 110 -0.91 5.60 -19.37
N ASP A 111 0.27 6.13 -19.01
CA ASP A 111 1.59 5.68 -19.47
C ASP A 111 2.34 4.85 -18.40
N LEU A 112 1.74 4.62 -17.22
CA LEU A 112 2.36 3.81 -16.20
C LEU A 112 2.53 2.35 -16.66
N PRO A 113 3.66 1.70 -16.33
CA PRO A 113 3.95 0.37 -16.82
C PRO A 113 2.93 -0.66 -16.32
N SER A 114 2.33 -1.41 -17.23
CA SER A 114 1.39 -2.49 -16.91
C SER A 114 1.96 -3.45 -15.87
N GLY A 115 1.15 -3.83 -14.88
CA GLY A 115 1.56 -4.74 -13.80
C GLY A 115 2.43 -4.11 -12.71
N TYR A 116 2.55 -2.78 -12.68
CA TYR A 116 3.18 -2.03 -11.59
C TYR A 116 2.19 -1.01 -11.01
N PRO A 117 1.32 -1.41 -10.09
CA PRO A 117 0.36 -0.49 -9.48
C PRO A 117 1.04 0.52 -8.57
N VAL A 118 0.52 1.74 -8.59
CA VAL A 118 0.84 2.81 -7.65
C VAL A 118 -0.40 3.10 -6.82
N ILE A 119 -0.28 3.08 -5.51
CA ILE A 119 -1.31 3.50 -4.55
C ILE A 119 -0.79 4.80 -3.93
N ALA A 120 -1.37 5.92 -4.30
CA ALA A 120 -0.87 7.26 -3.97
C ALA A 120 -1.90 8.11 -3.20
N GLY A 121 -1.42 9.18 -2.59
CA GLY A 121 -2.28 10.14 -1.90
C GLY A 121 -2.99 11.10 -2.85
N SER A 122 -2.39 11.44 -3.98
CA SER A 122 -2.98 12.36 -4.95
C SER A 122 -2.40 12.20 -6.37
N ILE A 123 -3.00 12.94 -7.30
CA ILE A 123 -2.58 13.04 -8.70
C ILE A 123 -2.19 14.49 -8.96
N GLY A 124 -1.09 14.71 -9.68
CA GLY A 124 -0.65 16.06 -10.02
C GLY A 124 0.26 16.07 -11.25
N PRO A 125 0.36 17.20 -11.97
CA PRO A 125 1.03 17.26 -13.28
C PRO A 125 2.54 17.48 -13.20
N SER A 126 3.08 17.91 -12.06
CA SER A 126 4.46 18.38 -11.94
C SER A 126 5.27 17.58 -10.94
N HIS A 127 6.53 17.28 -11.26
CA HIS A 127 7.48 16.73 -10.30
C HIS A 127 8.01 17.77 -9.30
N ALA A 128 7.70 19.05 -9.50
CA ALA A 128 8.20 20.16 -8.67
C ALA A 128 9.74 20.04 -8.43
N PHE A 129 10.17 20.20 -7.19
CA PHE A 129 11.58 20.09 -6.78
C PHE A 129 11.90 18.75 -6.10
N VAL A 130 11.26 17.67 -6.59
CA VAL A 130 11.33 16.37 -5.93
C VAL A 130 12.77 15.86 -5.74
N ARG A 131 13.05 15.44 -4.54
CA ARG A 131 14.33 14.85 -4.15
C ARG A 131 14.14 13.79 -3.07
N VAL A 132 15.05 12.84 -3.04
CA VAL A 132 15.14 11.86 -1.97
C VAL A 132 15.78 12.52 -0.74
N GLU A 133 15.18 12.32 0.42
CA GLU A 133 15.72 12.80 1.70
C GLU A 133 16.43 11.69 2.47
N ALA A 134 15.79 10.52 2.62
CA ALA A 134 16.36 9.40 3.34
C ALA A 134 15.91 8.05 2.74
N ILE A 135 16.66 7.01 3.03
CA ILE A 135 16.39 5.62 2.62
C ILE A 135 16.51 4.69 3.81
N ASN A 136 15.82 3.54 3.75
CA ASN A 136 15.88 2.49 4.77
C ASN A 136 15.53 3.01 6.18
N ILE A 137 14.52 3.83 6.27
CA ILE A 137 14.00 4.46 7.50
C ILE A 137 12.56 4.02 7.76
N GLU A 138 12.10 4.20 8.99
CA GLU A 138 10.66 4.15 9.29
C GLU A 138 9.94 5.31 8.61
N VAL A 139 8.79 5.04 8.00
CA VAL A 139 7.97 6.02 7.28
C VAL A 139 6.53 5.96 7.76
N ASN A 140 5.78 7.06 7.55
CA ASN A 140 4.36 7.15 7.85
C ASN A 140 3.56 7.41 6.58
N ILE A 141 2.64 6.50 6.25
CA ILE A 141 1.73 6.63 5.12
C ILE A 141 0.31 6.72 5.65
N PHE A 142 -0.24 7.92 5.72
CA PHE A 142 -1.61 8.17 6.21
C PHE A 142 -1.91 7.49 7.55
N GLY A 143 -1.01 7.64 8.53
CA GLY A 143 -1.14 7.08 9.87
C GLY A 143 -0.70 5.63 9.98
N LEU A 144 -0.35 4.96 8.88
CA LEU A 144 0.29 3.65 8.89
C LEU A 144 1.81 3.82 9.02
N THR A 145 2.36 3.36 10.13
CA THR A 145 3.81 3.29 10.31
C THR A 145 4.34 2.02 9.63
N VAL A 146 5.34 2.19 8.75
CA VAL A 146 5.99 1.11 8.01
C VAL A 146 7.50 1.16 8.25
N LYS A 147 8.06 0.07 8.73
CA LYS A 147 9.50 -0.09 8.90
C LYS A 147 10.12 -0.80 7.68
N PRO A 148 11.43 -0.59 7.44
CA PRO A 148 12.15 -1.39 6.45
C PRO A 148 11.91 -2.88 6.66
N ASN A 149 11.58 -3.59 5.57
CA ASN A 149 11.28 -5.01 5.59
C ASN A 149 10.01 -5.45 6.32
N ASP A 150 9.10 -4.57 6.66
CA ASP A 150 7.75 -4.97 7.03
C ASP A 150 7.03 -5.60 5.82
N LEU A 151 6.22 -6.61 6.07
CA LEU A 151 5.36 -7.17 5.04
C LEU A 151 4.11 -6.29 4.91
N VAL A 152 3.93 -5.70 3.73
CA VAL A 152 2.83 -4.78 3.43
C VAL A 152 1.90 -5.40 2.40
N HIS A 153 0.61 -5.28 2.63
CA HIS A 153 -0.45 -5.46 1.64
C HIS A 153 -1.07 -4.11 1.34
N ALA A 154 -1.24 -3.78 0.06
CA ALA A 154 -1.91 -2.56 -0.37
C ALA A 154 -2.78 -2.81 -1.60
N ASP A 155 -3.96 -2.19 -1.62
CA ASP A 155 -4.90 -2.23 -2.73
C ASP A 155 -5.66 -0.90 -2.87
N LYS A 156 -6.73 -0.89 -3.65
CA LYS A 156 -7.58 0.30 -3.85
C LYS A 156 -8.28 0.82 -2.59
N HIS A 157 -8.32 0.05 -1.51
CA HIS A 157 -8.93 0.45 -0.24
C HIS A 157 -7.90 1.06 0.72
N GLY A 158 -6.60 0.91 0.43
CA GLY A 158 -5.52 1.37 1.28
C GLY A 158 -4.47 0.28 1.53
N ALA A 159 -3.75 0.41 2.63
CA ALA A 159 -2.67 -0.51 2.96
C ALA A 159 -2.67 -0.90 4.44
N LEU A 160 -2.06 -2.03 4.72
CA LEU A 160 -1.80 -2.50 6.08
C LEU A 160 -0.42 -3.19 6.16
N VAL A 161 0.15 -3.17 7.36
CA VAL A 161 1.33 -3.98 7.70
C VAL A 161 0.86 -5.29 8.33
N ILE A 162 1.34 -6.39 7.78
CA ILE A 162 1.07 -7.74 8.28
C ILE A 162 2.09 -8.08 9.37
N PRO A 163 1.68 -8.30 10.62
CA PRO A 163 2.59 -8.72 11.68
C PRO A 163 3.28 -10.04 11.34
N LYS A 164 4.60 -10.10 11.51
CA LYS A 164 5.41 -11.29 11.14
C LYS A 164 4.93 -12.59 11.77
N ASN A 165 4.51 -12.52 13.03
CA ASN A 165 4.01 -13.67 13.79
C ASN A 165 2.63 -14.17 13.32
N LEU A 166 1.98 -13.50 12.40
CA LEU A 166 0.67 -13.91 11.88
C LEU A 166 0.75 -14.50 10.46
N VAL A 167 1.89 -14.39 9.79
CA VAL A 167 2.03 -14.80 8.37
C VAL A 167 1.63 -16.26 8.17
N ASP A 168 2.10 -17.16 9.03
CA ASP A 168 1.84 -18.60 8.93
C ASP A 168 0.37 -18.99 9.19
N TYR A 169 -0.40 -18.10 9.79
CA TYR A 169 -1.83 -18.30 10.09
C TYR A 169 -2.78 -17.59 9.13
N LEU A 170 -2.25 -16.80 8.17
CA LEU A 170 -3.09 -15.95 7.33
C LEU A 170 -3.96 -16.74 6.37
N GLU A 171 -3.44 -17.80 5.76
CA GLU A 171 -4.19 -18.59 4.80
C GLU A 171 -5.44 -19.20 5.44
N ASP A 172 -5.28 -19.88 6.56
CA ASP A 172 -6.38 -20.48 7.31
C ASP A 172 -7.37 -19.42 7.80
N ALA A 173 -6.86 -18.28 8.29
CA ALA A 173 -7.70 -17.17 8.74
C ALA A 173 -8.51 -16.54 7.61
N ILE A 174 -7.94 -16.40 6.41
CA ILE A 174 -8.63 -15.90 5.22
C ILE A 174 -9.71 -16.88 4.77
N ILE A 175 -9.40 -18.18 4.70
CA ILE A 175 -10.35 -19.24 4.34
C ILE A 175 -11.51 -19.22 5.34
N LYS A 176 -11.22 -19.25 6.63
CA LYS A 176 -12.24 -19.18 7.71
C LYS A 176 -13.12 -17.94 7.55
N LEU A 177 -12.53 -16.77 7.28
CA LEU A 177 -13.29 -15.53 7.11
C LEU A 177 -14.24 -15.62 5.91
N ILE A 178 -13.74 -16.05 4.75
CA ILE A 178 -14.52 -16.18 3.53
C ILE A 178 -15.67 -17.18 3.71
N ASP A 179 -15.43 -18.31 4.36
CA ASP A 179 -16.46 -19.32 4.61
C ASP A 179 -17.51 -18.82 5.60
N THR A 180 -17.10 -18.12 6.62
CA THR A 180 -17.99 -17.49 7.58
C THR A 180 -18.89 -16.44 6.92
N GLU A 181 -18.34 -15.59 6.05
CA GLU A 181 -19.11 -14.59 5.31
C GLU A 181 -20.14 -15.21 4.36
N LYS A 182 -19.87 -16.39 3.80
CA LYS A 182 -20.83 -17.11 2.93
C LYS A 182 -22.13 -17.43 3.65
N LEU A 183 -22.12 -17.61 4.97
CA LEU A 183 -23.32 -17.88 5.77
C LEU A 183 -24.39 -16.78 5.63
N ILE A 184 -23.96 -15.53 5.44
CA ILE A 184 -24.86 -14.41 5.17
C ILE A 184 -24.96 -14.12 3.67
N LEU A 185 -23.83 -14.10 2.97
CA LEU A 185 -23.81 -13.66 1.58
C LEU A 185 -24.60 -14.59 0.64
N GLN A 186 -24.55 -15.92 0.86
CA GLN A 186 -25.27 -16.86 0.01
C GLN A 186 -26.80 -16.69 0.10
N PRO A 187 -27.43 -16.69 1.30
CA PRO A 187 -28.86 -16.43 1.39
C PRO A 187 -29.25 -15.00 0.98
N ALA A 188 -28.43 -13.99 1.29
CA ALA A 188 -28.73 -12.60 0.93
C ALA A 188 -28.65 -12.30 -0.58
N ARG A 189 -27.95 -13.12 -1.37
CA ARG A 189 -27.88 -13.00 -2.83
C ARG A 189 -29.07 -13.63 -3.55
N LYS A 190 -29.96 -14.30 -2.83
CA LYS A 190 -31.21 -14.80 -3.38
C LYS A 190 -32.23 -13.68 -3.47
N ASP A 191 -33.08 -13.69 -4.51
CA ASP A 191 -34.18 -12.75 -4.61
C ASP A 191 -35.13 -12.93 -3.41
N LYS A 192 -35.46 -11.81 -2.75
CA LYS A 192 -36.46 -11.76 -1.65
C LYS A 192 -36.09 -12.61 -0.42
N MET A 193 -35.00 -12.24 0.26
CA MET A 193 -34.69 -12.79 1.58
C MET A 193 -35.72 -12.25 2.62
N SER A 194 -36.35 -13.15 3.38
CA SER A 194 -37.18 -12.75 4.50
C SER A 194 -36.33 -12.31 5.72
N PHE A 195 -36.91 -11.49 6.61
CA PHE A 195 -36.22 -11.11 7.84
C PHE A 195 -35.88 -12.34 8.70
N LEU A 196 -36.77 -13.32 8.77
CA LEU A 196 -36.55 -14.56 9.52
C LEU A 196 -35.36 -15.37 8.95
N ASP A 197 -35.19 -15.41 7.62
CA ASP A 197 -34.05 -16.07 7.01
C ASP A 197 -32.74 -15.30 7.25
N PHE A 198 -32.81 -13.97 7.24
CA PHE A 198 -31.70 -13.13 7.63
C PHE A 198 -31.28 -13.38 9.08
N GLU A 199 -32.22 -13.38 10.03
CA GLU A 199 -31.96 -13.58 11.44
C GLU A 199 -31.27 -14.93 11.72
N LYS A 200 -31.74 -16.01 11.08
CA LYS A 200 -31.09 -17.33 11.14
C LYS A 200 -29.68 -17.35 10.56
N ALA A 201 -29.50 -16.67 9.40
CA ALA A 201 -28.19 -16.58 8.77
C ALA A 201 -27.21 -15.77 9.62
N TRP A 202 -27.70 -14.70 10.25
CA TRP A 202 -26.91 -13.86 11.16
C TRP A 202 -26.49 -14.61 12.42
N GLU A 203 -27.39 -15.33 13.05
CA GLU A 203 -27.09 -16.19 14.22
C GLU A 203 -26.01 -17.23 13.87
N SER A 204 -26.14 -17.90 12.71
CA SER A 204 -25.14 -18.85 12.24
C SER A 204 -23.76 -18.19 12.01
N PHE A 205 -23.77 -16.97 11.46
CA PHE A 205 -22.56 -16.18 11.26
C PHE A 205 -21.89 -15.77 12.57
N GLU A 206 -22.66 -15.31 13.56
CA GLU A 206 -22.13 -14.95 14.89
C GLU A 206 -21.52 -16.17 15.60
N ASN A 207 -22.22 -17.29 15.60
CA ASN A 207 -21.76 -18.54 16.22
C ASN A 207 -20.49 -19.10 15.58
N SER A 208 -20.26 -18.84 14.29
CA SER A 208 -19.05 -19.30 13.58
C SER A 208 -17.82 -18.42 13.83
N ARG A 209 -17.99 -17.24 14.44
CA ARG A 209 -16.90 -16.29 14.75
C ARG A 209 -16.33 -16.44 16.18
N THR A 210 -17.03 -17.17 17.02
CA THR A 210 -16.54 -17.57 18.34
C THR A 210 -15.75 -18.86 18.24
#